data_01d37d371618eeaa2f5fe21744df7c09
#
_entry.id   01d37d371618eeaa2f5fe21744df7c09
#
_cell.length_a   1.000
_cell.length_b   1.000
_cell.length_c   1.000
_cell.angle_alpha   90.00
_cell.angle_beta   90.00
_cell.angle_gamma   90.00
#
_symmetry.space_group_name_H-M   'P 1'
#
loop_
_entity.id
_entity.type
_entity.pdbx_description
1 polymer ?
#
loop_
_entity_poly.entity_id
_entity_poly.type
_entity_poly.pdbx_seq_one_letter_code
_entity_poly.pdbx_strand_id
1 'polypeptide(L)'
;EISACLVGSEMCIRDRNVVCKIHIKVDTGMSRIGFMCQEFPRDDYSVEEIRTACTLKNLELEGMFTHFCVSDEAEDGKDFTEKQYSCFSYVRDKLKESGINIKICHCSNSGAIEDYEHTYCDMVRAGIILYGLAPSYKIQNNLNLIPAMTLKSTVAYVKNLKKGADISYGRTFTAPKDMKIATVPIGYADGFIRQNAKDGYMLVNGKKAKIVGRICMDQTMIDVTDIEDVKIGDEVVIFGTGENGEMTADDLAKNTDTINYEVVCLVGKRVPRIYIKNGKVMDVMYKL
;
A
#
# COMPACT_ATOMS: atom_id res chain seq x y z
N GLU A 1 4.25 24.78 -14.32
CA GLU A 1 3.92 24.08 -13.04
C GLU A 1 4.57 22.69 -12.87
N ILE A 2 5.65 22.44 -13.59
CA ILE A 2 6.53 21.28 -13.32
C ILE A 2 7.23 21.42 -11.97
N SER A 3 7.14 22.60 -11.33
CA SER A 3 7.97 22.98 -10.18
C SER A 3 7.64 22.30 -8.85
N ALA A 4 6.39 21.95 -8.60
CA ALA A 4 6.00 21.48 -7.26
C ALA A 4 6.52 20.06 -6.90
N CYS A 5 6.80 19.22 -7.89
CA CYS A 5 7.36 17.87 -7.66
C CYS A 5 8.88 17.78 -7.84
N LEU A 6 9.55 18.85 -8.25
CA LEU A 6 10.96 18.88 -8.68
C LEU A 6 11.85 19.86 -7.90
N VAL A 7 11.38 20.45 -6.81
CA VAL A 7 12.07 21.56 -6.10
C VAL A 7 13.54 21.26 -5.79
N GLY A 8 13.89 20.03 -5.46
CA GLY A 8 15.30 19.62 -5.29
C GLY A 8 16.03 19.31 -6.60
N SER A 9 15.31 18.78 -7.58
CA SER A 9 15.88 18.36 -8.89
C SER A 9 16.12 19.57 -9.80
N GLU A 10 15.26 20.58 -9.76
CA GLU A 10 15.37 21.79 -10.59
C GLU A 10 16.64 22.59 -10.27
N MET A 11 16.98 22.77 -8.99
CA MET A 11 18.25 23.38 -8.58
C MET A 11 19.44 22.58 -9.09
N CYS A 12 19.42 21.25 -8.96
CA CYS A 12 20.53 20.41 -9.43
C CYS A 12 20.71 20.44 -10.96
N ILE A 13 19.62 20.43 -11.72
CA ILE A 13 19.66 20.49 -13.19
C ILE A 13 20.23 21.84 -13.65
N ARG A 14 19.76 22.93 -13.10
CA ARG A 14 20.19 24.29 -13.46
C ARG A 14 21.65 24.56 -13.06
N ASP A 15 22.02 24.25 -11.83
CA ASP A 15 23.31 24.62 -11.26
C ASP A 15 24.47 23.72 -11.73
N ARG A 16 24.17 22.47 -12.13
CA ARG A 16 25.18 21.50 -12.61
C ARG A 16 25.23 21.36 -14.13
N ASN A 17 24.38 22.04 -14.86
CA ASN A 17 24.25 21.94 -16.32
C ASN A 17 24.13 20.48 -16.81
N VAL A 18 23.37 19.65 -16.10
CA VAL A 18 23.12 18.23 -16.39
C VAL A 18 21.84 18.10 -17.20
N VAL A 19 21.83 17.24 -18.21
CA VAL A 19 20.62 16.84 -18.92
C VAL A 19 19.86 15.82 -18.07
N CYS A 20 18.60 16.14 -17.75
CA CYS A 20 17.71 15.25 -17.00
C CYS A 20 16.78 14.52 -17.96
N LYS A 21 16.78 13.20 -17.89
CA LYS A 21 15.79 12.37 -18.59
C LYS A 21 14.49 12.39 -17.82
N ILE A 22 13.41 12.69 -18.52
CA ILE A 22 12.08 12.84 -17.92
C ILE A 22 11.07 11.92 -18.58
N HIS A 23 10.05 11.54 -17.79
CA HIS A 23 8.82 10.93 -18.28
C HIS A 23 7.66 11.91 -18.11
N ILE A 24 7.01 12.25 -19.20
CA ILE A 24 5.82 13.10 -19.20
C ILE A 24 4.62 12.30 -18.66
N LYS A 25 3.92 12.86 -17.69
CA LYS A 25 2.65 12.29 -17.24
C LYS A 25 1.48 12.95 -17.96
N VAL A 26 0.63 12.12 -18.57
CA VAL A 26 -0.68 12.52 -19.09
C VAL A 26 -1.73 12.19 -18.02
N ASP A 27 -2.50 13.20 -17.62
CA ASP A 27 -3.63 12.99 -16.73
C ASP A 27 -4.88 12.64 -17.54
N THR A 28 -5.18 11.36 -17.56
CA THR A 28 -6.32 10.80 -18.31
C THR A 28 -7.54 10.57 -17.43
N GLY A 29 -7.54 11.07 -16.19
CA GLY A 29 -8.70 10.96 -15.30
C GLY A 29 -8.38 10.69 -13.83
N MET A 30 -7.09 10.53 -13.46
CA MET A 30 -6.68 10.43 -12.05
C MET A 30 -6.75 11.78 -11.33
N SER A 31 -6.62 12.89 -12.08
CA SER A 31 -6.70 14.30 -11.59
C SER A 31 -5.76 14.62 -10.44
N ARG A 32 -4.58 13.97 -10.42
CA ARG A 32 -3.56 14.16 -9.37
C ARG A 32 -2.40 15.03 -9.80
N ILE A 33 -1.77 14.73 -10.93
CA ILE A 33 -0.70 15.49 -11.60
C ILE A 33 -0.68 15.13 -13.08
N GLY A 34 -0.12 15.98 -13.93
CA GLY A 34 0.13 15.71 -15.37
C GLY A 34 -0.58 16.68 -16.30
N PHE A 35 -0.25 16.60 -17.58
CA PHE A 35 -0.91 17.33 -18.65
C PHE A 35 -2.28 16.70 -18.89
N MET A 36 -3.34 17.51 -18.84
CA MET A 36 -4.71 17.01 -18.83
C MET A 36 -5.13 16.58 -20.24
N CYS A 37 -5.52 15.31 -20.38
CA CYS A 37 -6.24 14.79 -21.55
C CYS A 37 -7.26 13.74 -21.09
N GLN A 38 -8.43 14.21 -20.67
CA GLN A 38 -9.54 13.37 -20.21
C GLN A 38 -10.63 13.23 -21.26
N GLU A 39 -10.59 14.08 -22.30
CA GLU A 39 -11.50 14.04 -23.43
C GLU A 39 -10.85 14.69 -24.65
N PHE A 40 -10.85 13.99 -25.77
CA PHE A 40 -10.29 14.50 -27.02
C PHE A 40 -11.44 14.69 -28.06
N PRO A 41 -11.38 15.74 -28.93
CA PRO A 41 -10.26 16.68 -29.08
C PRO A 41 -10.27 17.89 -28.11
N ARG A 42 -11.21 17.94 -27.15
CA ARG A 42 -11.35 19.09 -26.22
C ARG A 42 -10.04 19.49 -25.53
N ASP A 43 -9.24 18.49 -25.13
CA ASP A 43 -8.03 18.70 -24.34
C ASP A 43 -6.75 18.69 -25.19
N ASP A 44 -6.85 18.94 -26.52
CA ASP A 44 -5.70 18.95 -27.45
C ASP A 44 -4.62 19.97 -27.11
N TYR A 45 -4.95 21.03 -26.36
CA TYR A 45 -3.99 22.01 -25.89
C TYR A 45 -2.85 21.37 -25.07
N SER A 46 -3.11 20.25 -24.41
CA SER A 46 -2.08 19.49 -23.67
C SER A 46 -0.98 18.95 -24.55
N VAL A 47 -1.27 18.61 -25.80
CA VAL A 47 -0.25 18.19 -26.78
C VAL A 47 0.74 19.31 -27.04
N GLU A 48 0.26 20.57 -27.18
CA GLU A 48 1.12 21.73 -27.39
C GLU A 48 1.91 22.10 -26.13
N GLU A 49 1.31 21.96 -24.96
CA GLU A 49 2.02 22.15 -23.68
C GLU A 49 3.15 21.13 -23.51
N ILE A 50 2.91 19.86 -23.84
CA ILE A 50 3.93 18.79 -23.82
C ILE A 50 5.04 19.10 -24.86
N ARG A 51 4.67 19.52 -26.06
CA ARG A 51 5.65 19.93 -27.08
C ARG A 51 6.54 21.05 -26.57
N THR A 52 5.95 22.06 -25.95
CA THR A 52 6.69 23.17 -25.33
C THR A 52 7.62 22.65 -24.23
N ALA A 53 7.16 21.75 -23.36
CA ALA A 53 8.01 21.13 -22.32
C ALA A 53 9.21 20.38 -22.90
N CYS A 54 9.04 19.73 -24.05
CA CYS A 54 10.12 19.02 -24.74
C CYS A 54 11.21 19.95 -25.32
N THR A 55 10.94 21.25 -25.47
CA THR A 55 11.95 22.23 -25.93
C THR A 55 12.77 22.84 -24.79
N LEU A 56 12.44 22.56 -23.54
CA LEU A 56 13.11 23.14 -22.39
C LEU A 56 14.57 22.66 -22.30
N LYS A 57 15.48 23.59 -22.04
CA LYS A 57 16.89 23.32 -21.90
C LYS A 57 17.15 22.34 -20.76
N ASN A 58 18.07 21.41 -20.97
CA ASN A 58 18.49 20.40 -19.99
C ASN A 58 17.42 19.34 -19.65
N LEU A 59 16.35 19.22 -20.44
CA LEU A 59 15.39 18.12 -20.36
C LEU A 59 15.50 17.24 -21.61
N GLU A 60 15.54 15.94 -21.42
CA GLU A 60 15.44 14.92 -22.47
C GLU A 60 14.20 14.10 -22.25
N LEU A 61 13.25 14.10 -23.17
CA LEU A 61 12.08 13.24 -23.11
C LEU A 61 12.50 11.78 -23.35
N GLU A 62 12.45 10.96 -22.31
CA GLU A 62 12.72 9.53 -22.40
C GLU A 62 11.41 8.72 -22.50
N GLY A 63 10.38 9.12 -21.75
CA GLY A 63 9.15 8.35 -21.73
C GLY A 63 7.88 9.17 -21.46
N MET A 64 6.74 8.47 -21.55
CA MET A 64 5.42 9.02 -21.25
C MET A 64 4.57 8.00 -20.51
N PHE A 65 3.73 8.46 -19.59
CA PHE A 65 2.87 7.57 -18.84
C PHE A 65 1.53 8.18 -18.43
N THR A 66 0.58 7.31 -18.13
CA THR A 66 -0.61 7.66 -17.36
C THR A 66 -0.73 6.77 -16.12
N HIS A 67 -1.76 6.97 -15.31
CA HIS A 67 -2.07 6.12 -14.16
C HIS A 67 -3.57 5.85 -14.11
N PHE A 68 -3.93 4.59 -14.20
CA PHE A 68 -5.32 4.15 -14.10
C PHE A 68 -5.80 4.28 -12.66
N CYS A 69 -7.01 4.75 -12.48
CA CYS A 69 -7.58 5.01 -11.16
C CYS A 69 -8.60 3.95 -10.70
N VAL A 70 -9.09 3.12 -11.62
CA VAL A 70 -10.13 2.10 -11.36
C VAL A 70 -9.83 0.76 -12.06
N SER A 71 -8.58 0.51 -12.42
CA SER A 71 -8.18 -0.74 -13.08
C SER A 71 -8.27 -1.99 -12.18
N ASP A 72 -8.55 -1.82 -10.90
CA ASP A 72 -8.75 -2.86 -9.90
C ASP A 72 -10.21 -3.01 -9.48
N GLU A 73 -11.15 -2.37 -10.21
CA GLU A 73 -12.60 -2.39 -9.94
C GLU A 73 -13.37 -3.38 -10.83
N ALA A 74 -12.68 -4.31 -11.51
CA ALA A 74 -13.26 -5.28 -12.43
C ALA A 74 -14.18 -4.63 -13.49
N GLU A 75 -15.37 -5.18 -13.75
CA GLU A 75 -16.29 -4.65 -14.75
C GLU A 75 -16.74 -3.21 -14.46
N ASP A 76 -16.86 -2.82 -13.18
CA ASP A 76 -17.25 -1.45 -12.79
C ASP A 76 -16.22 -0.40 -13.25
N GLY A 77 -14.93 -0.77 -13.32
CA GLY A 77 -13.84 0.11 -13.73
C GLY A 77 -13.44 0.03 -15.19
N LYS A 78 -13.95 -0.96 -15.94
CA LYS A 78 -13.49 -1.30 -17.29
C LYS A 78 -13.63 -0.17 -18.29
N ASP A 79 -14.82 0.34 -18.48
CA ASP A 79 -15.09 1.39 -19.48
C ASP A 79 -14.24 2.65 -19.21
N PHE A 80 -14.05 3.00 -17.95
CA PHE A 80 -13.26 4.16 -17.59
C PHE A 80 -11.75 3.90 -17.78
N THR A 81 -11.27 2.71 -17.47
CA THR A 81 -9.87 2.32 -17.72
C THR A 81 -9.55 2.32 -19.21
N GLU A 82 -10.44 1.79 -20.05
CA GLU A 82 -10.32 1.83 -21.52
C GLU A 82 -10.33 3.27 -22.05
N LYS A 83 -11.21 4.12 -21.52
CA LYS A 83 -11.21 5.55 -21.84
C LYS A 83 -9.88 6.22 -21.47
N GLN A 84 -9.33 5.95 -20.29
CA GLN A 84 -8.02 6.46 -19.87
C GLN A 84 -6.90 6.02 -20.83
N TYR A 85 -6.92 4.76 -21.25
CA TYR A 85 -5.94 4.23 -22.19
C TYR A 85 -6.09 4.86 -23.58
N SER A 86 -7.32 5.08 -24.05
CA SER A 86 -7.61 5.75 -25.32
C SER A 86 -7.09 7.20 -25.32
N CYS A 87 -7.32 7.95 -24.23
CA CYS A 87 -6.80 9.32 -24.09
C CYS A 87 -5.26 9.34 -24.09
N PHE A 88 -4.62 8.40 -23.39
CA PHE A 88 -3.17 8.27 -23.39
C PHE A 88 -2.64 7.97 -24.81
N SER A 89 -3.23 7.02 -25.50
CA SER A 89 -2.84 6.62 -26.85
C SER A 89 -3.01 7.77 -27.85
N TYR A 90 -4.09 8.53 -27.72
CA TYR A 90 -4.33 9.72 -28.54
C TYR A 90 -3.18 10.76 -28.41
N VAL A 91 -2.78 11.10 -27.18
CA VAL A 91 -1.67 12.04 -26.95
C VAL A 91 -0.36 11.49 -27.50
N ARG A 92 -0.07 10.20 -27.26
CA ARG A 92 1.11 9.52 -27.81
C ARG A 92 1.20 9.64 -29.30
N ASP A 93 0.11 9.35 -29.99
CA ASP A 93 0.06 9.32 -31.45
C ASP A 93 0.16 10.75 -32.04
N LYS A 94 -0.47 11.74 -31.41
CA LYS A 94 -0.31 13.16 -31.76
C LYS A 94 1.13 13.69 -31.60
N LEU A 95 1.79 13.31 -30.54
CA LEU A 95 3.20 13.66 -30.34
C LEU A 95 4.09 13.02 -31.41
N LYS A 96 3.82 11.76 -31.76
CA LYS A 96 4.53 11.05 -32.83
C LYS A 96 4.31 11.68 -34.20
N GLU A 97 3.06 12.09 -34.53
CA GLU A 97 2.75 12.85 -35.75
C GLU A 97 3.53 14.17 -35.82
N SER A 98 3.79 14.78 -34.67
CA SER A 98 4.59 16.02 -34.54
C SER A 98 6.12 15.79 -34.56
N GLY A 99 6.59 14.55 -34.81
CA GLY A 99 8.01 14.21 -34.86
C GLY A 99 8.68 13.98 -33.49
N ILE A 100 7.90 13.93 -32.39
CA ILE A 100 8.41 13.63 -31.05
C ILE A 100 8.39 12.12 -30.87
N ASN A 101 9.57 11.51 -30.75
CA ASN A 101 9.68 10.07 -30.52
C ASN A 101 9.81 9.76 -29.01
N ILE A 102 8.84 8.98 -28.50
CA ILE A 102 8.81 8.55 -27.09
C ILE A 102 9.34 7.13 -27.03
N LYS A 103 10.44 6.93 -26.27
CA LYS A 103 11.13 5.64 -26.19
C LYS A 103 10.42 4.64 -25.29
N ILE A 104 9.81 5.12 -24.21
CA ILE A 104 9.20 4.28 -23.16
C ILE A 104 7.81 4.78 -22.83
N CYS A 105 6.81 4.01 -23.14
CA CYS A 105 5.41 4.24 -22.72
C CYS A 105 5.03 3.29 -21.61
N HIS A 106 4.28 3.76 -20.59
CA HIS A 106 3.81 2.88 -19.52
C HIS A 106 2.51 3.37 -18.88
N CYS A 107 1.54 2.48 -18.76
CA CYS A 107 0.21 2.77 -18.23
C CYS A 107 -0.11 1.91 -17.00
N SER A 108 0.17 0.60 -17.08
CA SER A 108 -0.30 -0.40 -16.14
C SER A 108 0.29 -0.25 -14.75
N ASN A 109 -0.59 -0.12 -13.75
CA ASN A 109 -0.34 -0.30 -12.33
C ASN A 109 -0.59 -1.77 -11.93
N SER A 110 -0.62 -2.10 -10.65
CA SER A 110 -0.83 -3.48 -10.18
C SER A 110 -2.14 -4.09 -10.68
N GLY A 111 -3.25 -3.35 -10.66
CA GLY A 111 -4.54 -3.85 -11.16
C GLY A 111 -4.52 -4.11 -12.65
N ALA A 112 -3.96 -3.17 -13.44
CA ALA A 112 -3.88 -3.34 -14.88
C ALA A 112 -2.86 -4.42 -15.32
N ILE A 113 -1.87 -4.76 -14.49
CA ILE A 113 -0.98 -5.90 -14.75
C ILE A 113 -1.77 -7.21 -14.69
N GLU A 114 -2.77 -7.31 -13.84
CA GLU A 114 -3.57 -8.51 -13.70
C GLU A 114 -4.66 -8.61 -14.78
N ASP A 115 -5.38 -7.53 -15.07
CA ASP A 115 -6.63 -7.59 -15.84
C ASP A 115 -6.57 -6.91 -17.23
N TYR A 116 -5.50 -6.12 -17.56
CA TYR A 116 -5.44 -5.33 -18.80
C TYR A 116 -4.10 -5.50 -19.55
N GLU A 117 -3.78 -6.73 -19.96
CA GLU A 117 -2.51 -7.05 -20.66
C GLU A 117 -2.23 -6.15 -21.87
N HIS A 118 -3.23 -5.77 -22.63
CA HIS A 118 -3.10 -4.90 -23.82
C HIS A 118 -2.59 -3.47 -23.50
N THR A 119 -2.57 -3.08 -22.21
CA THR A 119 -2.09 -1.75 -21.76
C THR A 119 -0.63 -1.75 -21.28
N TYR A 120 0.10 -2.86 -21.40
CA TYR A 120 1.47 -2.97 -20.86
C TYR A 120 2.45 -2.00 -21.50
N CYS A 121 2.28 -1.70 -22.82
CA CYS A 121 3.22 -0.87 -23.56
C CYS A 121 4.66 -1.40 -23.46
N ASP A 122 5.64 -0.50 -23.17
CA ASP A 122 7.05 -0.86 -23.05
C ASP A 122 7.46 -1.24 -21.63
N MET A 123 6.66 -0.85 -20.62
CA MET A 123 6.98 -1.07 -19.22
C MET A 123 5.70 -1.10 -18.38
N VAL A 124 5.70 -1.90 -17.32
CA VAL A 124 4.66 -1.92 -16.29
C VAL A 124 5.19 -1.42 -14.94
N ARG A 125 4.29 -0.99 -14.07
CA ARG A 125 4.65 -0.49 -12.73
C ARG A 125 4.01 -1.36 -11.67
N ALA A 126 4.64 -2.49 -11.36
CA ALA A 126 4.25 -3.35 -10.26
C ALA A 126 4.43 -2.60 -8.92
N GLY A 127 3.36 -2.50 -8.16
CA GLY A 127 3.32 -1.89 -6.83
C GLY A 127 3.04 -2.95 -5.77
N ILE A 128 1.81 -3.01 -5.28
CA ILE A 128 1.41 -3.89 -4.18
C ILE A 128 1.60 -5.38 -4.50
N ILE A 129 1.50 -5.79 -5.75
CA ILE A 129 1.76 -7.18 -6.17
C ILE A 129 3.19 -7.64 -5.89
N LEU A 130 4.18 -6.73 -5.78
CA LEU A 130 5.54 -7.06 -5.34
C LEU A 130 5.60 -7.47 -3.87
N TYR A 131 4.62 -7.03 -3.07
CA TYR A 131 4.45 -7.46 -1.68
C TYR A 131 3.66 -8.77 -1.57
N GLY A 132 3.22 -9.33 -2.71
CA GLY A 132 2.40 -10.53 -2.76
C GLY A 132 0.96 -10.29 -2.30
N LEU A 133 0.45 -9.06 -2.47
CA LEU A 133 -0.90 -8.67 -2.10
C LEU A 133 -1.69 -8.25 -3.34
N ALA A 134 -2.94 -8.66 -3.43
CA ALA A 134 -3.83 -8.26 -4.52
C ALA A 134 -4.17 -6.76 -4.40
N PRO A 135 -4.28 -6.04 -5.54
CA PRO A 135 -4.66 -4.63 -5.54
C PRO A 135 -6.08 -4.40 -5.01
N SER A 136 -6.97 -5.34 -5.21
CA SER A 136 -8.36 -5.32 -4.74
C SER A 136 -8.91 -6.74 -4.71
N TYR A 137 -10.00 -6.95 -3.97
CA TYR A 137 -10.74 -8.23 -3.96
C TYR A 137 -11.59 -8.45 -5.22
N LYS A 138 -11.68 -7.44 -6.10
CA LYS A 138 -12.43 -7.50 -7.35
C LYS A 138 -11.59 -7.96 -8.55
N ILE A 139 -10.28 -8.11 -8.40
CA ILE A 139 -9.39 -8.60 -9.47
C ILE A 139 -9.87 -9.96 -9.97
N GLN A 140 -9.96 -10.10 -11.29
CA GLN A 140 -10.48 -11.30 -11.95
C GLN A 140 -9.39 -12.34 -12.24
N ASN A 141 -8.19 -11.89 -12.63
CA ASN A 141 -7.07 -12.78 -12.92
C ASN A 141 -6.19 -12.92 -11.69
N ASN A 142 -6.09 -14.12 -11.14
CA ASN A 142 -5.31 -14.38 -9.95
C ASN A 142 -3.87 -14.80 -10.30
N LEU A 143 -2.91 -13.96 -9.98
CA LEU A 143 -1.47 -14.23 -10.16
C LEU A 143 -0.88 -15.21 -9.12
N ASN A 144 -1.69 -15.86 -8.27
CA ASN A 144 -1.21 -16.68 -7.15
C ASN A 144 -0.14 -15.96 -6.30
N LEU A 145 -0.46 -14.74 -5.90
CA LEU A 145 0.44 -13.91 -5.10
C LEU A 145 0.72 -14.53 -3.74
N ILE A 146 1.98 -14.48 -3.32
CA ILE A 146 2.42 -14.97 -2.01
C ILE A 146 2.82 -13.77 -1.16
N PRO A 147 2.10 -13.46 -0.05
CA PRO A 147 2.46 -12.35 0.83
C PRO A 147 3.89 -12.45 1.36
N ALA A 148 4.68 -11.42 1.11
CA ALA A 148 6.08 -11.36 1.48
C ALA A 148 6.32 -10.81 2.90
N MET A 149 5.30 -10.22 3.53
CA MET A 149 5.41 -9.53 4.81
C MET A 149 4.57 -10.20 5.89
N THR A 150 5.17 -10.42 7.06
CA THR A 150 4.48 -10.86 8.27
C THR A 150 4.85 -9.93 9.42
N LEU A 151 3.88 -9.44 10.16
CA LEU A 151 4.08 -8.66 11.38
C LEU A 151 3.76 -9.52 12.60
N LYS A 152 4.75 -9.73 13.43
CA LYS A 152 4.67 -10.54 14.66
C LYS A 152 5.08 -9.75 15.89
N SER A 153 4.58 -10.20 17.03
CA SER A 153 4.99 -9.79 18.35
C SER A 153 4.99 -11.00 19.28
N THR A 154 5.10 -10.77 20.58
CA THR A 154 5.03 -11.83 21.57
C THR A 154 4.12 -11.42 22.72
N VAL A 155 3.65 -12.38 23.49
CA VAL A 155 2.97 -12.12 24.77
C VAL A 155 3.99 -11.61 25.76
N ALA A 156 3.86 -10.34 26.22
CA ALA A 156 4.75 -9.75 27.23
C ALA A 156 4.28 -9.98 28.66
N TYR A 157 2.97 -10.10 28.86
CA TYR A 157 2.39 -10.30 30.20
C TYR A 157 1.05 -11.02 30.11
N VAL A 158 0.74 -11.82 31.12
CA VAL A 158 -0.56 -12.51 31.25
C VAL A 158 -1.09 -12.29 32.66
N LYS A 159 -2.39 -11.98 32.79
CA LYS A 159 -3.06 -11.82 34.07
C LYS A 159 -4.51 -12.29 34.05
N ASN A 160 -5.00 -12.71 35.20
CA ASN A 160 -6.42 -13.00 35.42
C ASN A 160 -7.11 -11.76 35.98
N LEU A 161 -8.23 -11.37 35.38
CA LEU A 161 -9.07 -10.29 35.82
C LEU A 161 -10.40 -10.85 36.33
N LYS A 162 -10.90 -10.25 37.40
CA LYS A 162 -12.24 -10.54 37.90
C LYS A 162 -13.32 -9.81 37.13
N LYS A 163 -14.50 -10.39 37.05
CA LYS A 163 -15.70 -9.72 36.53
C LYS A 163 -15.81 -8.31 37.12
N GLY A 164 -16.10 -7.33 36.28
CA GLY A 164 -16.22 -5.92 36.64
C GLY A 164 -14.93 -5.12 36.62
N ALA A 165 -13.77 -5.75 36.35
CA ALA A 165 -12.52 -5.04 36.17
C ALA A 165 -12.49 -4.28 34.83
N ASP A 166 -11.99 -3.05 34.86
CA ASP A 166 -11.87 -2.23 33.65
C ASP A 166 -10.52 -2.43 32.96
N ILE A 167 -10.49 -2.27 31.61
CA ILE A 167 -9.30 -2.45 30.80
C ILE A 167 -9.05 -1.20 29.96
N SER A 168 -7.79 -0.73 30.00
CA SER A 168 -7.23 0.34 29.17
C SER A 168 -7.80 1.73 29.42
N TYR A 169 -7.32 2.69 28.64
CA TYR A 169 -7.67 4.10 28.73
C TYR A 169 -9.16 4.35 28.54
N GLY A 170 -9.70 5.20 29.42
CA GLY A 170 -11.12 5.61 29.36
C GLY A 170 -12.09 4.53 29.80
N ARG A 171 -11.59 3.41 30.34
CA ARG A 171 -12.43 2.32 30.88
C ARG A 171 -13.53 1.89 29.90
N THR A 172 -13.16 1.81 28.62
CA THR A 172 -14.11 1.52 27.53
C THR A 172 -14.51 0.05 27.44
N PHE A 173 -13.81 -0.80 28.18
CA PHE A 173 -14.12 -2.24 28.28
C PHE A 173 -14.12 -2.64 29.73
N THR A 174 -15.21 -3.22 30.21
CA THR A 174 -15.36 -3.80 31.53
C THR A 174 -15.53 -5.31 31.40
N ALA A 175 -14.74 -6.09 32.14
CA ALA A 175 -14.79 -7.56 32.08
C ALA A 175 -16.20 -8.11 32.43
N PRO A 176 -16.91 -8.74 31.49
CA PRO A 176 -18.27 -9.26 31.73
C PRO A 176 -18.27 -10.55 32.57
N LYS A 177 -17.14 -11.24 32.63
CA LYS A 177 -16.88 -12.47 33.38
C LYS A 177 -15.44 -12.44 33.92
N ASP A 178 -15.03 -13.42 34.70
CA ASP A 178 -13.61 -13.63 34.97
C ASP A 178 -12.89 -13.91 33.63
N MET A 179 -11.78 -13.22 33.38
CA MET A 179 -11.06 -13.23 32.08
C MET A 179 -9.57 -13.40 32.28
N LYS A 180 -8.93 -14.06 31.32
CA LYS A 180 -7.46 -14.13 31.16
C LYS A 180 -7.04 -13.17 30.05
N ILE A 181 -6.26 -12.16 30.38
CA ILE A 181 -5.84 -11.10 29.46
C ILE A 181 -4.34 -11.19 29.22
N ALA A 182 -3.95 -11.14 27.94
CA ALA A 182 -2.55 -10.98 27.55
C ALA A 182 -2.26 -9.54 27.09
N THR A 183 -1.07 -9.06 27.40
CA THR A 183 -0.54 -7.78 26.90
C THR A 183 0.51 -8.08 25.84
N VAL A 184 0.35 -7.45 24.66
CA VAL A 184 1.23 -7.57 23.52
C VAL A 184 1.95 -6.24 23.29
N PRO A 185 3.29 -6.20 23.19
CA PRO A 185 4.06 -4.98 22.98
C PRO A 185 4.00 -4.54 21.52
N ILE A 186 2.84 -4.04 21.12
CA ILE A 186 2.57 -3.37 19.86
C ILE A 186 1.45 -2.36 20.07
N GLY A 187 1.58 -1.18 19.49
CA GLY A 187 0.59 -0.13 19.56
C GLY A 187 0.64 0.83 18.37
N TYR A 188 -0.03 1.98 18.51
CA TYR A 188 -0.15 2.90 17.37
C TYR A 188 1.18 3.58 16.97
N ALA A 189 2.19 3.63 17.86
CA ALA A 189 3.51 4.11 17.49
C ALA A 189 4.30 3.12 16.61
N ASP A 190 3.86 1.85 16.56
CA ASP A 190 4.40 0.83 15.67
C ASP A 190 3.68 0.80 14.30
N GLY A 191 2.57 1.53 14.19
CA GLY A 191 1.68 1.50 13.03
C GLY A 191 0.40 0.67 13.23
N PHE A 192 0.20 0.09 14.42
CA PHE A 192 -1.02 -0.65 14.75
C PHE A 192 -2.09 0.32 15.26
N ILE A 193 -2.88 0.87 14.35
CA ILE A 193 -3.78 2.00 14.61
C ILE A 193 -4.89 1.68 15.60
N ARG A 194 -5.35 2.71 16.33
CA ARG A 194 -6.35 2.59 17.40
C ARG A 194 -7.71 2.05 16.94
N GLN A 195 -8.05 2.22 15.67
CA GLN A 195 -9.31 1.76 15.09
C GLN A 195 -9.45 0.23 15.13
N ASN A 196 -8.33 -0.51 15.11
CA ASN A 196 -8.33 -1.96 15.31
C ASN A 196 -8.95 -2.41 16.64
N ALA A 197 -9.11 -1.52 17.63
CA ALA A 197 -9.77 -1.85 18.90
C ALA A 197 -11.27 -2.10 18.77
N LYS A 198 -11.92 -1.73 17.64
CA LYS A 198 -13.39 -1.84 17.51
C LYS A 198 -13.82 -3.31 17.41
N ASP A 199 -13.27 -4.05 16.46
CA ASP A 199 -13.60 -5.46 16.23
C ASP A 199 -12.36 -6.30 15.88
N GLY A 200 -11.16 -5.74 16.10
CA GLY A 200 -9.91 -6.39 15.78
C GLY A 200 -9.55 -7.54 16.70
N TYR A 201 -8.71 -8.40 16.19
CA TYR A 201 -8.14 -9.53 16.91
C TYR A 201 -6.68 -9.74 16.47
N MET A 202 -5.96 -10.53 17.24
CA MET A 202 -4.64 -11.06 16.89
C MET A 202 -4.68 -12.58 16.98
N LEU A 203 -3.73 -13.28 16.36
CA LEU A 203 -3.62 -14.72 16.54
C LEU A 203 -2.62 -15.04 17.62
N VAL A 204 -3.03 -15.88 18.57
CA VAL A 204 -2.16 -16.48 19.58
C VAL A 204 -2.37 -17.99 19.52
N ASN A 205 -1.30 -18.76 19.33
CA ASN A 205 -1.38 -20.21 19.16
C ASN A 205 -2.40 -20.62 18.06
N GLY A 206 -2.50 -19.84 16.97
CA GLY A 206 -3.44 -20.07 15.87
C GLY A 206 -4.90 -19.73 16.16
N LYS A 207 -5.24 -19.23 17.34
CA LYS A 207 -6.59 -18.86 17.74
C LYS A 207 -6.77 -17.35 17.79
N LYS A 208 -7.95 -16.87 17.41
CA LYS A 208 -8.30 -15.45 17.45
C LYS A 208 -8.45 -14.97 18.88
N ALA A 209 -7.62 -14.01 19.30
CA ALA A 209 -7.68 -13.31 20.56
C ALA A 209 -8.21 -11.89 20.32
N LYS A 210 -9.42 -11.59 20.78
CA LYS A 210 -10.08 -10.29 20.58
C LYS A 210 -9.33 -9.18 21.31
N ILE A 211 -9.17 -8.02 20.67
CA ILE A 211 -8.64 -6.83 21.30
C ILE A 211 -9.65 -6.29 22.30
N VAL A 212 -9.21 -5.98 23.53
CA VAL A 212 -10.07 -5.47 24.61
C VAL A 212 -9.55 -4.14 25.14
N GLY A 213 -10.45 -3.18 25.20
CA GLY A 213 -10.12 -1.79 25.54
C GLY A 213 -9.40 -1.07 24.40
N ARG A 214 -8.88 0.12 24.69
CA ARG A 214 -8.19 0.95 23.70
C ARG A 214 -6.74 0.48 23.47
N ILE A 215 -6.28 0.51 22.23
CA ILE A 215 -4.89 0.32 21.88
C ILE A 215 -4.08 1.51 22.44
N CYS A 216 -2.98 1.21 23.14
CA CYS A 216 -2.06 2.20 23.70
C CYS A 216 -0.96 2.58 22.66
N MET A 217 -0.04 3.44 23.04
CA MET A 217 1.09 3.85 22.20
C MET A 217 1.95 2.64 21.80
N ASP A 218 2.27 1.79 22.78
CA ASP A 218 3.25 0.71 22.67
C ASP A 218 2.70 -0.66 23.07
N GLN A 219 1.43 -0.76 23.44
CA GLN A 219 0.85 -1.99 23.99
C GLN A 219 -0.61 -2.14 23.61
N THR A 220 -1.02 -3.40 23.42
CA THR A 220 -2.40 -3.81 23.16
C THR A 220 -2.77 -4.95 24.09
N MET A 221 -3.98 -4.90 24.65
CA MET A 221 -4.55 -5.98 25.47
C MET A 221 -5.48 -6.85 24.63
N ILE A 222 -5.33 -8.15 24.78
CA ILE A 222 -6.16 -9.15 24.08
C ILE A 222 -6.76 -10.15 25.05
N ASP A 223 -7.99 -10.60 24.75
CA ASP A 223 -8.67 -11.64 25.49
C ASP A 223 -8.18 -13.02 25.08
N VAL A 224 -7.53 -13.72 26.02
CA VAL A 224 -7.03 -15.09 25.82
C VAL A 224 -7.74 -16.07 26.77
N THR A 225 -8.93 -15.73 27.26
CA THR A 225 -9.67 -16.55 28.22
C THR A 225 -9.91 -17.97 27.72
N ASP A 226 -10.29 -18.09 26.45
CA ASP A 226 -10.68 -19.35 25.83
C ASP A 226 -9.51 -19.98 25.00
N ILE A 227 -8.28 -19.46 25.20
CA ILE A 227 -7.05 -19.98 24.57
C ILE A 227 -6.21 -20.66 25.64
N GLU A 228 -6.01 -21.98 25.49
CA GLU A 228 -5.25 -22.78 26.45
C GLU A 228 -3.76 -22.44 26.44
N ASP A 229 -3.11 -22.59 27.58
CA ASP A 229 -1.65 -22.54 27.79
C ASP A 229 -0.92 -21.28 27.32
N VAL A 230 -1.66 -20.14 27.14
CA VAL A 230 -1.02 -18.87 26.79
C VAL A 230 -0.09 -18.41 27.90
N LYS A 231 1.17 -18.16 27.54
CA LYS A 231 2.25 -17.73 28.45
C LYS A 231 3.09 -16.60 27.84
N ILE A 232 3.90 -15.99 28.67
CA ILE A 232 4.88 -14.99 28.23
C ILE A 232 5.85 -15.62 27.23
N GLY A 233 6.11 -14.92 26.14
CA GLY A 233 6.97 -15.35 25.04
C GLY A 233 6.24 -16.02 23.88
N ASP A 234 4.97 -16.40 24.04
CA ASP A 234 4.21 -16.99 22.93
C ASP A 234 4.09 -16.03 21.76
N GLU A 235 4.19 -16.56 20.54
CA GLU A 235 4.05 -15.78 19.30
C GLU A 235 2.65 -15.19 19.16
N VAL A 236 2.62 -13.94 18.77
CA VAL A 236 1.41 -13.22 18.40
C VAL A 236 1.53 -12.75 16.96
N VAL A 237 0.62 -13.19 16.07
CA VAL A 237 0.56 -12.73 14.69
C VAL A 237 -0.41 -11.58 14.59
N ILE A 238 0.06 -10.45 14.06
CA ILE A 238 -0.74 -9.26 13.80
C ILE A 238 -1.30 -9.29 12.37
N PHE A 239 -0.46 -9.62 11.41
CA PHE A 239 -0.84 -10.06 10.06
C PHE A 239 0.28 -10.89 9.42
N GLY A 240 -0.09 -11.68 8.41
CA GLY A 240 0.77 -12.64 7.73
C GLY A 240 0.65 -14.05 8.32
N THR A 241 1.61 -14.90 8.02
CA THR A 241 1.61 -16.32 8.40
C THR A 241 2.37 -16.54 9.71
N GLY A 242 1.74 -17.20 10.67
CA GLY A 242 2.36 -17.68 11.91
C GLY A 242 2.57 -19.19 11.87
N GLU A 243 3.11 -19.74 12.96
CA GLU A 243 3.32 -21.19 13.10
C GLU A 243 2.01 -21.97 12.99
N ASN A 244 0.92 -21.43 13.52
CA ASN A 244 -0.35 -22.13 13.69
C ASN A 244 -1.55 -21.42 13.05
N GLY A 245 -1.33 -20.49 12.11
CA GLY A 245 -2.42 -19.81 11.45
C GLY A 245 -2.00 -18.59 10.66
N GLU A 246 -2.96 -18.03 9.96
CA GLU A 246 -2.76 -16.87 9.12
C GLU A 246 -3.83 -15.80 9.41
N MET A 247 -3.42 -14.55 9.34
CA MET A 247 -4.26 -13.37 9.36
C MET A 247 -3.77 -12.41 8.29
N THR A 248 -4.57 -12.11 7.30
CA THR A 248 -4.13 -11.32 6.16
C THR A 248 -4.07 -9.81 6.46
N ALA A 249 -3.28 -9.07 5.68
CA ALA A 249 -3.33 -7.61 5.72
C ALA A 249 -4.71 -7.08 5.32
N ASP A 250 -5.45 -7.82 4.47
CA ASP A 250 -6.82 -7.51 4.08
C ASP A 250 -7.81 -7.67 5.25
N ASP A 251 -7.61 -8.65 6.14
CA ASP A 251 -8.42 -8.78 7.36
C ASP A 251 -8.28 -7.55 8.27
N LEU A 252 -7.05 -7.02 8.42
CA LEU A 252 -6.83 -5.77 9.16
C LEU A 252 -7.44 -4.56 8.45
N ALA A 253 -7.25 -4.46 7.14
CA ALA A 253 -7.80 -3.39 6.33
C ALA A 253 -9.33 -3.29 6.45
N LYS A 254 -10.00 -4.44 6.40
CA LYS A 254 -11.45 -4.57 6.56
C LYS A 254 -11.94 -4.05 7.91
N ASN A 255 -11.22 -4.38 8.99
CA ASN A 255 -11.57 -3.93 10.35
C ASN A 255 -11.44 -2.41 10.54
N THR A 256 -10.64 -1.75 9.70
CA THR A 256 -10.28 -0.34 9.85
C THR A 256 -10.76 0.55 8.70
N ASP A 257 -11.60 -0.03 7.81
CA ASP A 257 -12.17 0.66 6.65
C ASP A 257 -11.09 1.31 5.76
N THR A 258 -10.07 0.50 5.44
CA THR A 258 -8.94 0.90 4.59
C THR A 258 -8.54 -0.21 3.62
N ILE A 259 -7.37 -0.09 3.00
CA ILE A 259 -6.81 -1.05 2.04
C ILE A 259 -5.50 -1.65 2.56
N ASN A 260 -5.16 -2.84 2.07
CA ASN A 260 -3.94 -3.56 2.45
C ASN A 260 -2.65 -2.74 2.21
N TYR A 261 -2.64 -1.84 1.21
CA TYR A 261 -1.54 -0.89 0.95
C TYR A 261 -1.22 -0.04 2.19
N GLU A 262 -2.25 0.53 2.82
CA GLU A 262 -2.08 1.37 4.00
C GLU A 262 -1.59 0.53 5.17
N VAL A 263 -2.15 -0.65 5.38
CA VAL A 263 -1.74 -1.57 6.46
C VAL A 263 -0.23 -1.83 6.42
N VAL A 264 0.31 -2.23 5.27
CA VAL A 264 1.76 -2.53 5.17
C VAL A 264 2.64 -1.27 5.23
N CYS A 265 2.12 -0.12 4.74
CA CYS A 265 2.83 1.16 4.80
C CYS A 265 2.91 1.73 6.21
N LEU A 266 1.90 1.51 7.05
CA LEU A 266 1.82 2.05 8.41
C LEU A 266 2.84 1.42 9.37
N VAL A 267 3.36 0.22 9.09
CA VAL A 267 4.35 -0.42 9.97
C VAL A 267 5.57 0.48 10.18
N GLY A 268 5.74 0.98 11.40
CA GLY A 268 6.69 2.02 11.77
C GLY A 268 8.15 1.60 11.56
N LYS A 269 9.04 2.58 11.41
CA LYS A 269 10.49 2.33 11.21
C LYS A 269 11.17 1.73 12.44
N ARG A 270 10.60 1.90 13.63
CA ARG A 270 11.13 1.35 14.88
C ARG A 270 10.89 -0.16 15.02
N VAL A 271 9.97 -0.73 14.22
CA VAL A 271 9.77 -2.18 14.18
C VAL A 271 10.93 -2.81 13.39
N PRO A 272 11.69 -3.74 13.97
CA PRO A 272 12.78 -4.41 13.27
C PRO A 272 12.31 -5.11 12.00
N ARG A 273 13.10 -5.07 10.93
CA ARG A 273 12.85 -5.80 9.69
C ARG A 273 13.81 -6.98 9.62
N ILE A 274 13.26 -8.19 9.58
CA ILE A 274 14.02 -9.42 9.41
C ILE A 274 13.78 -9.92 7.98
N TYR A 275 14.84 -9.92 7.18
CA TYR A 275 14.77 -10.38 5.79
C TYR A 275 15.11 -11.87 5.73
N ILE A 276 14.17 -12.68 5.23
CA ILE A 276 14.29 -14.12 5.15
C ILE A 276 14.28 -14.55 3.68
N LYS A 277 15.22 -15.40 3.29
CA LYS A 277 15.26 -16.02 1.96
C LYS A 277 15.56 -17.51 2.11
N ASN A 278 14.72 -18.35 1.52
CA ASN A 278 14.85 -19.82 1.60
C ASN A 278 14.98 -20.33 3.06
N GLY A 279 14.15 -19.77 3.96
CA GLY A 279 14.15 -20.12 5.39
C GLY A 279 15.34 -19.64 6.20
N LYS A 280 16.26 -18.85 5.61
CA LYS A 280 17.44 -18.31 6.30
C LYS A 280 17.31 -16.80 6.48
N VAL A 281 17.65 -16.32 7.67
CA VAL A 281 17.79 -14.88 7.92
C VAL A 281 18.99 -14.36 7.14
N MET A 282 18.74 -13.41 6.23
CA MET A 282 19.75 -12.78 5.39
C MET A 282 20.24 -11.47 5.95
N ASP A 283 19.35 -10.72 6.59
CA ASP A 283 19.68 -9.41 7.18
C ASP A 283 18.65 -9.06 8.27
N VAL A 284 19.06 -8.20 9.20
CA VAL A 284 18.18 -7.63 10.23
C VAL A 284 18.42 -6.13 10.28
N MET A 285 17.41 -5.36 9.91
CA MET A 285 17.48 -3.90 9.94
C MET A 285 16.81 -3.35 11.20
N TYR A 286 17.59 -2.68 12.02
CA TYR A 286 17.12 -1.84 13.13
C TYR A 286 17.30 -0.37 12.72
N LYS A 287 16.20 0.40 12.67
CA LYS A 287 16.29 1.86 12.56
C LYS A 287 15.87 2.45 13.91
N LEU A 288 16.86 2.84 14.69
CA LEU A 288 16.67 3.66 15.90
C LEU A 288 16.31 5.09 15.51
#